data_a0c3f4c659ed902f069ffa2c6569632e
#
_entry.id   a0c3f4c659ed902f069ffa2c6569632e
#
_cell.length_a   1.000
_cell.length_b   1.000
_cell.length_c   1.000
_cell.angle_alpha   90.00
_cell.angle_beta   90.00
_cell.angle_gamma   90.00
#
_symmetry.space_group_name_H-M   'P 1'
#
loop_
_entity.id
_entity.type
_entity.pdbx_description
1 polymer ?
#
loop_
_entity_poly.entity_id
_entity_poly.type
_entity_poly.pdbx_seq_one_letter_code
_entity_poly.pdbx_strand_id
1 'polypeptide(L)'
;MVKRVPGGGRFAAFLFVLASILLVVALFVPALGAAAREDDNRGRGARVLDFHTMAPVAGPFVGPDHPVRGFGGGGLPWVIRSGRGEIRANGDVEVRVRGLVLDPNSSAVPANLKGINPLPQFSIWVSCLTNDKPDTGTALFAGTFAATTTGNMEGKGHVTLPRPCVAPIVFVTTPSNQQAQARWLATTGIGMAAPDEDD
;
A
#
# COMPACT_ATOMS: atom_id res chain seq x y z
N MET A 1 -24.75 25.59 -85.38
CA MET A 1 -25.52 25.99 -84.17
C MET A 1 -25.27 24.97 -83.04
N VAL A 2 -24.44 25.27 -82.11
CA VAL A 2 -24.14 24.38 -80.96
C VAL A 2 -24.54 25.12 -79.72
N LYS A 3 -25.53 24.57 -78.98
CA LYS A 3 -26.04 25.09 -77.72
C LYS A 3 -25.17 24.61 -76.61
N ARG A 4 -24.52 25.51 -75.84
CA ARG A 4 -23.84 25.23 -74.57
C ARG A 4 -24.87 25.10 -73.46
N VAL A 5 -24.73 24.08 -72.64
CA VAL A 5 -25.44 23.91 -71.40
C VAL A 5 -24.50 24.31 -70.26
N PRO A 6 -24.86 25.19 -69.31
CA PRO A 6 -24.10 25.43 -68.08
C PRO A 6 -24.74 24.64 -66.93
N GLY A 7 -23.98 23.74 -66.31
CA GLY A 7 -24.46 23.00 -65.12
C GLY A 7 -23.30 22.43 -64.35
N GLY A 8 -22.84 23.15 -63.37
CA GLY A 8 -21.74 22.61 -62.52
C GLY A 8 -21.32 23.49 -61.38
N GLY A 9 -22.24 24.07 -60.61
CA GLY A 9 -21.86 24.96 -59.53
C GLY A 9 -22.45 24.65 -58.15
N ARG A 10 -23.33 23.67 -58.06
CA ARG A 10 -24.04 23.46 -56.76
C ARG A 10 -23.57 22.26 -55.98
N PHE A 11 -22.85 21.31 -56.53
CA PHE A 11 -22.36 20.12 -55.81
C PHE A 11 -21.07 20.36 -55.05
N ALA A 12 -20.22 21.33 -55.46
CA ALA A 12 -18.97 21.63 -54.73
C ALA A 12 -19.19 22.31 -53.40
N ALA A 13 -20.24 23.13 -53.24
CA ALA A 13 -20.53 23.84 -52.00
C ALA A 13 -21.05 22.89 -50.88
N PHE A 14 -21.76 21.83 -51.24
CA PHE A 14 -22.27 20.87 -50.24
C PHE A 14 -21.17 19.98 -49.64
N LEU A 15 -20.16 19.62 -50.39
CA LEU A 15 -19.03 18.81 -49.92
C LEU A 15 -18.15 19.57 -48.93
N PHE A 16 -17.96 20.88 -49.11
CA PHE A 16 -17.17 21.70 -48.16
C PHE A 16 -17.88 21.92 -46.85
N VAL A 17 -19.22 22.04 -46.83
CA VAL A 17 -19.99 22.21 -45.58
C VAL A 17 -19.98 20.93 -44.74
N LEU A 18 -20.12 19.76 -45.39
CA LEU A 18 -20.05 18.47 -44.69
C LEU A 18 -18.64 18.18 -44.11
N ALA A 19 -17.58 18.52 -44.85
CA ALA A 19 -16.21 18.38 -44.35
C ALA A 19 -15.89 19.29 -43.15
N SER A 20 -16.44 20.50 -43.13
CA SER A 20 -16.28 21.44 -42.03
C SER A 20 -17.01 21.00 -40.75
N ILE A 21 -18.21 20.40 -40.88
CA ILE A 21 -18.97 19.89 -39.74
C ILE A 21 -18.28 18.67 -39.13
N LEU A 22 -17.72 17.76 -39.95
CA LEU A 22 -16.95 16.61 -39.46
C LEU A 22 -15.64 17.01 -38.72
N LEU A 23 -14.98 18.07 -39.20
CA LEU A 23 -13.76 18.57 -38.55
C LEU A 23 -14.04 19.21 -37.16
N VAL A 24 -15.16 19.92 -37.02
CA VAL A 24 -15.55 20.56 -35.75
C VAL A 24 -15.98 19.52 -34.71
N VAL A 25 -16.64 18.43 -35.11
CA VAL A 25 -17.02 17.33 -34.20
C VAL A 25 -15.79 16.56 -33.71
N ALA A 26 -14.76 16.39 -34.51
CA ALA A 26 -13.53 15.71 -34.14
C ALA A 26 -12.69 16.48 -33.09
N LEU A 27 -12.83 17.80 -33.02
CA LEU A 27 -12.11 18.65 -32.07
C LEU A 27 -12.78 18.74 -30.66
N PHE A 28 -14.05 18.32 -30.53
CA PHE A 28 -14.79 18.42 -29.26
C PHE A 28 -14.91 17.11 -28.45
N VAL A 29 -14.47 15.97 -28.99
CA VAL A 29 -14.65 14.65 -28.35
C VAL A 29 -13.57 14.24 -27.32
N PRO A 30 -12.33 14.81 -27.28
CA PRO A 30 -11.36 14.32 -26.29
C PRO A 30 -11.49 14.89 -24.87
N ALA A 31 -12.44 15.81 -24.60
CA ALA A 31 -12.52 16.42 -23.26
C ALA A 31 -13.41 15.68 -22.24
N LEU A 32 -14.22 14.70 -22.65
CA LEU A 32 -15.11 13.98 -21.73
C LEU A 32 -14.47 12.72 -21.09
N GLY A 33 -13.31 12.28 -21.54
CA GLY A 33 -12.66 11.07 -21.01
C GLY A 33 -11.67 11.31 -19.86
N ALA A 34 -11.25 12.55 -19.60
CA ALA A 34 -10.24 12.86 -18.60
C ALA A 34 -10.83 13.23 -17.22
N ALA A 35 -12.08 13.64 -17.14
CA ALA A 35 -12.69 14.09 -15.90
C ALA A 35 -13.16 12.94 -14.97
N ALA A 36 -13.31 11.72 -15.50
CA ALA A 36 -13.86 10.59 -14.72
C ALA A 36 -12.82 9.88 -13.82
N ARG A 37 -11.54 10.23 -13.93
CA ARG A 37 -10.48 9.63 -13.07
C ARG A 37 -10.07 10.46 -11.86
N GLU A 38 -10.42 11.74 -11.80
CA GLU A 38 -10.07 12.59 -10.65
C GLU A 38 -11.09 12.53 -9.51
N ASP A 39 -12.34 12.17 -9.74
CA ASP A 39 -13.38 12.21 -8.71
C ASP A 39 -13.33 11.02 -7.74
N ASP A 40 -12.81 9.87 -8.14
CA ASP A 40 -12.68 8.70 -7.24
C ASP A 40 -11.56 8.90 -6.18
N ASN A 41 -10.63 9.82 -6.42
CA ASN A 41 -9.54 10.14 -5.50
C ASN A 41 -9.89 11.29 -4.51
N ARG A 42 -10.91 12.10 -4.79
CA ARG A 42 -11.33 13.22 -3.90
C ARG A 42 -12.07 12.72 -2.66
N GLY A 43 -12.76 11.57 -2.73
CA GLY A 43 -13.46 10.99 -1.59
C GLY A 43 -12.57 10.22 -0.62
N ARG A 44 -11.38 9.77 -1.04
CA ARG A 44 -10.51 8.89 -0.23
C ARG A 44 -9.31 9.58 0.42
N GLY A 45 -9.10 10.87 0.17
CA GLY A 45 -7.95 11.63 0.66
C GLY A 45 -6.62 11.28 -0.02
N ALA A 46 -5.64 12.18 0.05
CA ALA A 46 -4.29 11.94 -0.47
C ALA A 46 -3.62 10.76 0.23
N ARG A 47 -2.74 10.02 -0.47
CA ARG A 47 -1.90 8.99 0.15
C ARG A 47 -0.80 9.64 0.96
N VAL A 48 -0.64 9.20 2.21
CA VAL A 48 0.45 9.58 3.11
C VAL A 48 1.59 8.59 3.01
N LEU A 49 1.27 7.31 2.85
CA LEU A 49 2.21 6.22 2.63
C LEU A 49 1.60 5.23 1.65
N ASP A 50 2.39 4.78 0.69
CA ASP A 50 2.12 3.63 -0.17
C ASP A 50 3.33 2.71 -0.10
N PHE A 51 3.13 1.41 0.16
CA PHE A 51 4.23 0.46 0.30
C PHE A 51 3.91 -0.88 -0.35
N HIS A 52 4.94 -1.47 -0.93
CA HIS A 52 4.87 -2.76 -1.64
C HIS A 52 5.77 -3.82 -1.01
N THR A 53 6.50 -3.45 0.04
CA THR A 53 7.40 -4.35 0.76
C THR A 53 7.28 -4.16 2.26
N MET A 54 7.55 -5.24 3.00
CA MET A 54 7.73 -5.24 4.46
C MET A 54 8.92 -6.10 4.81
N ALA A 55 9.71 -5.66 5.80
CA ALA A 55 10.80 -6.44 6.38
C ALA A 55 10.27 -7.28 7.54
N PRO A 56 10.49 -8.61 7.56
CA PRO A 56 10.15 -9.45 8.69
C PRO A 56 11.17 -9.26 9.83
N VAL A 57 10.77 -9.60 11.06
CA VAL A 57 11.68 -9.59 12.21
C VAL A 57 12.71 -10.71 12.05
N ALA A 58 14.00 -10.34 12.05
CA ALA A 58 15.11 -11.27 11.89
C ALA A 58 16.39 -10.71 12.53
N GLY A 59 17.42 -11.56 12.66
CA GLY A 59 18.73 -11.19 13.18
C GLY A 59 18.67 -10.53 14.57
N PRO A 60 19.35 -9.40 14.80
CA PRO A 60 19.42 -8.75 16.09
C PRO A 60 18.09 -8.15 16.55
N PHE A 61 17.11 -8.01 15.65
CA PHE A 61 15.79 -7.48 15.99
C PHE A 61 14.83 -8.52 16.56
N VAL A 62 15.23 -9.79 16.63
CA VAL A 62 14.45 -10.83 17.32
C VAL A 62 14.52 -10.58 18.83
N GLY A 63 13.36 -10.48 19.47
CA GLY A 63 13.28 -10.17 20.88
C GLY A 63 13.11 -8.67 21.19
N PRO A 64 13.12 -8.30 22.47
CA PRO A 64 12.82 -6.94 22.92
C PRO A 64 13.99 -5.96 22.88
N ASP A 65 15.24 -6.43 22.74
CA ASP A 65 16.45 -5.66 23.05
C ASP A 65 16.78 -4.58 22.01
N HIS A 66 16.29 -4.75 20.77
CA HIS A 66 16.45 -3.77 19.69
C HIS A 66 15.08 -3.28 19.18
N PRO A 67 14.37 -2.45 19.96
CA PRO A 67 13.04 -1.98 19.57
C PRO A 67 13.10 -1.01 18.37
N VAL A 68 12.15 -1.16 17.46
CA VAL A 68 11.93 -0.21 16.38
C VAL A 68 10.73 0.67 16.75
N ARG A 69 10.95 1.98 16.85
CA ARG A 69 9.88 2.93 17.25
C ARG A 69 9.16 2.54 18.54
N GLY A 70 9.88 1.96 19.49
CA GLY A 70 9.33 1.51 20.77
C GLY A 70 8.57 0.18 20.73
N PHE A 71 8.53 -0.51 19.58
CA PHE A 71 8.04 -1.88 19.48
C PHE A 71 9.20 -2.88 19.56
N GLY A 72 9.20 -3.76 20.55
CA GLY A 72 10.12 -4.90 20.59
C GLY A 72 9.77 -5.91 19.50
N GLY A 73 10.77 -6.64 19.01
CA GLY A 73 10.57 -7.69 18.02
C GLY A 73 9.89 -8.92 18.56
N GLY A 74 9.35 -9.75 17.68
CA GLY A 74 8.89 -11.10 18.00
C GLY A 74 10.02 -11.97 18.56
N GLY A 75 9.68 -12.93 19.44
CA GLY A 75 10.68 -13.77 20.12
C GLY A 75 11.35 -14.84 19.24
N LEU A 76 10.93 -14.97 18.00
CA LEU A 76 11.49 -15.90 17.02
C LEU A 76 11.63 -15.18 15.68
N PRO A 77 12.52 -15.61 14.78
CA PRO A 77 12.65 -15.05 13.45
C PRO A 77 11.46 -15.43 12.56
N TRP A 78 11.02 -14.48 11.74
CA TRP A 78 9.93 -14.62 10.77
C TRP A 78 10.42 -14.40 9.35
N VAL A 79 9.67 -14.89 8.39
CA VAL A 79 9.82 -14.60 6.96
C VAL A 79 8.48 -14.12 6.42
N ILE A 80 8.51 -13.35 5.33
CA ILE A 80 7.34 -12.81 4.66
C ILE A 80 7.49 -12.98 3.15
N ARG A 81 6.41 -13.39 2.48
CA ARG A 81 6.41 -13.47 1.01
C ARG A 81 6.11 -12.11 0.38
N SER A 82 5.14 -11.40 0.90
CA SER A 82 4.80 -10.03 0.48
C SER A 82 4.03 -9.28 1.55
N GLY A 83 4.29 -7.98 1.63
CA GLY A 83 3.52 -7.04 2.43
C GLY A 83 3.29 -5.78 1.62
N ARG A 84 2.04 -5.32 1.51
CA ARG A 84 1.67 -4.11 0.78
C ARG A 84 0.51 -3.42 1.44
N GLY A 85 0.39 -2.13 1.19
CA GLY A 85 -0.73 -1.36 1.74
C GLY A 85 -0.54 0.13 1.57
N GLU A 86 -1.46 0.88 2.14
CA GLU A 86 -1.46 2.33 2.09
C GLU A 86 -2.01 2.94 3.38
N ILE A 87 -1.58 4.17 3.63
CA ILE A 87 -2.17 5.08 4.62
C ILE A 87 -2.65 6.31 3.87
N ARG A 88 -3.88 6.72 4.12
CA ARG A 88 -4.48 7.93 3.55
C ARG A 88 -4.49 9.09 4.53
N ALA A 89 -4.54 10.30 4.02
CA ALA A 89 -4.55 11.53 4.85
C ALA A 89 -5.78 11.65 5.75
N ASN A 90 -6.89 10.99 5.39
CA ASN A 90 -8.08 10.89 6.23
C ASN A 90 -7.93 9.87 7.38
N GLY A 91 -6.82 9.11 7.44
CA GLY A 91 -6.56 8.13 8.48
C GLY A 91 -6.90 6.68 8.10
N ASP A 92 -7.42 6.42 6.90
CA ASP A 92 -7.67 5.06 6.45
C ASP A 92 -6.37 4.31 6.24
N VAL A 93 -6.32 3.07 6.72
CA VAL A 93 -5.17 2.16 6.65
C VAL A 93 -5.62 0.86 6.00
N GLU A 94 -4.98 0.48 4.90
CA GLU A 94 -5.17 -0.84 4.30
C GLU A 94 -3.83 -1.59 4.29
N VAL A 95 -3.82 -2.82 4.78
CA VAL A 95 -2.63 -3.68 4.81
C VAL A 95 -3.00 -5.07 4.34
N ARG A 96 -2.19 -5.60 3.44
CA ARG A 96 -2.31 -6.98 2.95
C ARG A 96 -0.98 -7.68 3.11
N VAL A 97 -0.99 -8.78 3.86
CA VAL A 97 0.18 -9.62 4.15
C VAL A 97 -0.04 -11.01 3.57
N ARG A 98 1.01 -11.58 3.00
CA ARG A 98 1.02 -12.96 2.50
C ARG A 98 2.28 -13.67 2.98
N GLY A 99 2.10 -14.86 3.54
CA GLY A 99 3.19 -15.74 3.93
C GLY A 99 4.05 -15.19 5.08
N LEU A 100 3.47 -14.48 6.05
CA LEU A 100 4.16 -14.08 7.27
C LEU A 100 4.13 -15.26 8.25
N VAL A 101 5.21 -16.01 8.28
CA VAL A 101 5.35 -17.27 9.04
C VAL A 101 6.69 -17.30 9.77
N LEU A 102 6.82 -18.19 10.75
CA LEU A 102 8.10 -18.46 11.40
C LEU A 102 9.09 -19.03 10.38
N ASP A 103 10.33 -18.56 10.46
CA ASP A 103 11.39 -18.90 9.49
C ASP A 103 11.63 -20.43 9.43
N PRO A 104 11.37 -21.07 8.29
CA PRO A 104 11.56 -22.52 8.16
C PRO A 104 13.04 -22.95 8.20
N ASN A 105 13.97 -22.02 7.90
CA ASN A 105 15.40 -22.30 7.81
C ASN A 105 16.14 -22.02 9.14
N SER A 106 15.52 -21.29 10.05
CA SER A 106 16.16 -20.95 11.32
C SER A 106 16.21 -22.15 12.27
N SER A 107 17.38 -22.35 12.89
CA SER A 107 17.56 -23.34 13.97
C SER A 107 16.88 -22.92 15.28
N ALA A 108 16.60 -21.61 15.46
CA ALA A 108 15.91 -21.09 16.63
C ALA A 108 14.40 -21.42 16.64
N VAL A 109 13.83 -21.78 15.48
CA VAL A 109 12.41 -22.11 15.37
C VAL A 109 12.21 -23.61 15.61
N PRO A 110 11.32 -24.00 16.58
CA PRO A 110 10.97 -25.41 16.80
C PRO A 110 10.48 -26.08 15.53
N ALA A 111 10.88 -27.35 15.29
CA ALA A 111 10.62 -28.06 14.04
C ALA A 111 9.13 -28.12 13.66
N ASN A 112 8.25 -28.24 14.64
CA ASN A 112 6.79 -28.29 14.45
C ASN A 112 6.14 -26.91 14.14
N LEU A 113 6.90 -25.82 14.24
CA LEU A 113 6.43 -24.44 13.98
C LEU A 113 7.04 -23.84 12.71
N LYS A 114 8.01 -24.52 12.08
CA LYS A 114 8.69 -24.04 10.87
C LYS A 114 7.72 -23.82 9.73
N GLY A 115 7.75 -22.62 9.13
CA GLY A 115 6.90 -22.27 7.99
C GLY A 115 5.41 -22.10 8.34
N ILE A 116 5.08 -21.98 9.64
CA ILE A 116 3.72 -21.85 10.14
C ILE A 116 3.56 -20.51 10.84
N ASN A 117 2.39 -19.89 10.71
CA ASN A 117 1.94 -18.84 11.60
C ASN A 117 1.13 -19.45 12.74
N PRO A 118 1.63 -19.42 14.00
CA PRO A 118 0.92 -19.94 15.15
C PRO A 118 -0.15 -18.98 15.71
N LEU A 119 -0.23 -17.75 15.19
CA LEU A 119 -1.12 -16.71 15.71
C LEU A 119 -2.42 -16.66 14.87
N PRO A 120 -3.61 -16.73 15.50
CA PRO A 120 -4.89 -16.66 14.77
C PRO A 120 -5.21 -15.28 14.25
N GLN A 121 -4.50 -14.25 14.73
CA GLN A 121 -4.72 -12.85 14.38
C GLN A 121 -3.39 -12.09 14.36
N PHE A 122 -3.36 -10.99 13.59
CA PHE A 122 -2.32 -9.97 13.65
C PHE A 122 -2.94 -8.61 13.96
N SER A 123 -2.20 -7.75 14.67
CA SER A 123 -2.58 -6.35 14.85
C SER A 123 -1.80 -5.46 13.89
N ILE A 124 -2.44 -4.39 13.45
CA ILE A 124 -1.83 -3.35 12.62
C ILE A 124 -1.66 -2.10 13.48
N TRP A 125 -0.47 -1.53 13.42
CA TRP A 125 -0.10 -0.27 14.05
C TRP A 125 0.53 0.66 13.03
N VAL A 126 0.28 1.95 13.20
CA VAL A 126 0.97 3.03 12.47
C VAL A 126 1.80 3.81 13.47
N SER A 127 3.04 4.12 13.14
CA SER A 127 3.89 4.99 13.96
C SER A 127 4.31 6.21 13.14
N CYS A 128 4.09 7.40 13.67
CA CYS A 128 4.52 8.67 13.08
C CYS A 128 5.50 9.37 14.03
N LEU A 129 6.59 9.91 13.54
CA LEU A 129 7.36 10.88 14.32
C LEU A 129 6.55 12.17 14.47
N THR A 130 6.54 12.70 15.67
CA THR A 130 5.84 13.93 16.05
C THR A 130 6.79 14.85 16.81
N ASN A 131 6.39 16.11 17.00
CA ASN A 131 7.21 17.05 17.76
C ASN A 131 7.48 16.56 19.20
N ASP A 132 6.49 15.90 19.81
CA ASP A 132 6.60 15.39 21.19
C ASP A 132 7.38 14.08 21.29
N LYS A 133 7.48 13.33 20.18
CA LYS A 133 8.16 12.04 20.09
C LYS A 133 9.00 11.93 18.80
N PRO A 134 10.10 12.69 18.71
CA PRO A 134 10.90 12.76 17.49
C PRO A 134 11.68 11.47 17.21
N ASP A 135 11.98 10.65 18.23
CA ASP A 135 12.81 9.45 18.10
C ASP A 135 11.99 8.16 18.04
N THR A 136 11.02 8.01 18.94
CA THR A 136 10.22 6.78 19.06
C THR A 136 8.90 6.83 18.30
N GLY A 137 8.41 8.02 17.99
CA GLY A 137 7.13 8.23 17.33
C GLY A 137 5.91 7.99 18.22
N THR A 138 4.77 8.42 17.71
CA THR A 138 3.45 8.15 18.30
C THR A 138 2.88 6.91 17.62
N ALA A 139 2.55 5.90 18.42
CA ALA A 139 1.94 4.65 17.97
C ALA A 139 0.42 4.76 17.94
N LEU A 140 -0.19 4.37 16.83
CA LEU A 140 -1.62 4.43 16.56
C LEU A 140 -2.13 3.03 16.22
N PHE A 141 -3.07 2.53 16.98
CA PHE A 141 -3.65 1.20 16.76
C PHE A 141 -4.72 1.27 15.66
N ALA A 142 -4.53 0.50 14.60
CA ALA A 142 -5.46 0.47 13.46
C ALA A 142 -6.45 -0.72 13.52
N GLY A 143 -6.18 -1.73 14.33
CA GLY A 143 -7.07 -2.89 14.50
C GLY A 143 -6.34 -4.22 14.58
N THR A 144 -7.11 -5.26 14.92
CA THR A 144 -6.67 -6.66 14.94
C THR A 144 -7.50 -7.45 13.93
N PHE A 145 -6.84 -8.26 13.10
CA PHE A 145 -7.45 -8.93 11.94
C PHE A 145 -7.10 -10.40 11.93
N ALA A 146 -8.01 -11.23 11.45
CA ALA A 146 -7.80 -12.67 11.34
C ALA A 146 -6.62 -12.99 10.42
N ALA A 147 -5.79 -13.94 10.84
CA ALA A 147 -4.66 -14.44 10.10
C ALA A 147 -4.77 -15.97 9.93
N THR A 148 -4.36 -16.45 8.76
CA THR A 148 -4.33 -17.89 8.49
C THR A 148 -3.05 -18.52 9.03
N THR A 149 -3.03 -19.84 9.21
CA THR A 149 -1.82 -20.60 9.56
C THR A 149 -0.71 -20.48 8.51
N THR A 150 -1.06 -20.11 7.28
CA THR A 150 -0.10 -19.79 6.21
C THR A 150 0.35 -18.34 6.20
N GLY A 151 0.03 -17.56 7.24
CA GLY A 151 0.49 -16.19 7.43
C GLY A 151 -0.14 -15.18 6.48
N ASN A 152 -1.38 -15.38 6.05
CA ASN A 152 -2.10 -14.41 5.23
C ASN A 152 -3.07 -13.60 6.09
N MET A 153 -3.09 -12.28 5.88
CA MET A 153 -3.98 -11.34 6.55
C MET A 153 -4.35 -10.21 5.59
N GLU A 154 -5.59 -9.75 5.68
CA GLU A 154 -6.05 -8.50 5.08
C GLU A 154 -6.72 -7.68 6.18
N GLY A 155 -6.25 -6.45 6.36
CA GLY A 155 -6.77 -5.54 7.37
C GLY A 155 -7.10 -4.18 6.79
N LYS A 156 -8.26 -3.66 7.19
CA LYS A 156 -8.69 -2.29 6.92
C LYS A 156 -9.05 -1.65 8.25
N GLY A 157 -8.32 -0.61 8.60
CA GLY A 157 -8.51 0.10 9.85
C GLY A 157 -8.54 1.61 9.64
N HIS A 158 -8.68 2.31 10.74
CA HIS A 158 -8.67 3.77 10.74
C HIS A 158 -7.90 4.27 11.95
N VAL A 159 -7.08 5.31 11.76
CA VAL A 159 -6.33 5.99 12.81
C VAL A 159 -6.48 7.50 12.67
N THR A 160 -6.41 8.22 13.78
CA THR A 160 -6.29 9.68 13.75
C THR A 160 -4.83 10.05 13.61
N LEU A 161 -4.41 10.44 12.41
CA LEU A 161 -3.01 10.82 12.15
C LEU A 161 -2.66 12.13 12.88
N PRO A 162 -1.53 12.18 13.62
CA PRO A 162 -1.04 13.42 14.23
C PRO A 162 -0.58 14.41 13.16
N ARG A 163 -0.46 15.65 13.55
CA ARG A 163 0.09 16.72 12.70
C ARG A 163 1.23 17.43 13.42
N PRO A 164 2.48 17.26 12.96
CA PRO A 164 2.90 16.48 11.80
C PRO A 164 2.90 14.97 12.03
N CYS A 165 2.76 14.17 10.95
CA CYS A 165 3.08 12.76 10.89
C CYS A 165 4.28 12.61 9.95
N VAL A 166 5.47 12.48 10.50
CA VAL A 166 6.72 12.39 9.73
C VAL A 166 7.19 10.95 9.71
N ALA A 167 7.72 10.50 8.56
CA ALA A 167 8.22 9.15 8.35
C ALA A 167 7.26 8.07 8.89
N PRO A 168 6.03 7.98 8.39
CA PRO A 168 5.07 6.98 8.83
C PRO A 168 5.59 5.57 8.56
N ILE A 169 5.43 4.68 9.53
CA ILE A 169 5.79 3.26 9.46
C ILE A 169 4.56 2.44 9.83
N VAL A 170 4.31 1.35 9.11
CA VAL A 170 3.29 0.36 9.45
C VAL A 170 3.96 -0.86 10.06
N PHE A 171 3.43 -1.33 11.17
CA PHE A 171 3.81 -2.59 11.81
C PHE A 171 2.67 -3.60 11.72
N VAL A 172 3.04 -4.85 11.45
CA VAL A 172 2.24 -6.03 11.72
C VAL A 172 2.81 -6.67 12.99
N THR A 173 1.97 -6.85 14.00
CA THR A 173 2.40 -7.28 15.33
C THR A 173 1.64 -8.51 15.82
N THR A 174 2.11 -9.09 16.93
CA THR A 174 1.28 -10.00 17.72
C THR A 174 -0.02 -9.31 18.14
N PRO A 175 -1.13 -10.07 18.36
CA PRO A 175 -2.42 -9.48 18.74
C PRO A 175 -2.32 -8.71 20.06
N SER A 176 -2.43 -7.39 20.00
CA SER A 176 -2.52 -6.49 21.16
C SER A 176 -2.99 -5.10 20.72
N ASN A 177 -3.78 -4.45 21.56
CA ASN A 177 -4.12 -3.04 21.46
C ASN A 177 -3.28 -2.15 22.40
N GLN A 178 -2.30 -2.73 23.08
CA GLN A 178 -1.34 -2.03 23.93
C GLN A 178 0.06 -2.13 23.32
N GLN A 179 0.67 -1.00 23.01
CA GLN A 179 1.99 -0.95 22.35
C GLN A 179 3.06 -1.75 23.11
N ALA A 180 3.10 -1.63 24.44
CA ALA A 180 4.09 -2.30 25.29
C ALA A 180 4.03 -3.83 25.20
N GLN A 181 2.87 -4.40 24.86
CA GLN A 181 2.65 -5.84 24.71
C GLN A 181 2.76 -6.31 23.26
N ALA A 182 2.61 -5.41 22.31
CA ALA A 182 2.72 -5.70 20.89
C ALA A 182 4.18 -5.99 20.51
N ARG A 183 4.43 -7.14 19.90
CA ARG A 183 5.73 -7.50 19.33
C ARG A 183 5.64 -7.42 17.81
N TRP A 184 6.50 -6.63 17.18
CA TRP A 184 6.45 -6.53 15.72
C TRP A 184 6.98 -7.81 15.05
N LEU A 185 6.32 -8.21 14.00
CA LEU A 185 6.61 -9.40 13.19
C LEU A 185 7.06 -9.00 11.79
N ALA A 186 6.50 -7.90 11.25
CA ALA A 186 6.91 -7.26 10.03
C ALA A 186 6.65 -5.76 10.11
N THR A 187 7.50 -4.98 9.41
CA THR A 187 7.37 -3.52 9.33
C THR A 187 7.62 -3.05 7.91
N THR A 188 7.07 -1.87 7.54
CA THR A 188 7.42 -1.25 6.27
C THR A 188 8.90 -0.93 6.22
N GLY A 189 9.52 -1.18 5.07
CA GLY A 189 10.92 -0.97 4.85
C GLY A 189 11.39 -1.76 3.63
N ILE A 190 12.65 -1.62 3.27
CA ILE A 190 13.29 -2.43 2.24
C ILE A 190 13.67 -3.74 2.93
N GLY A 191 13.13 -4.87 2.46
CA GLY A 191 13.66 -6.18 2.82
C GLY A 191 15.14 -6.22 2.45
N MET A 192 16.02 -6.61 3.36
CA MET A 192 17.38 -6.94 2.98
C MET A 192 17.29 -8.14 2.02
N ALA A 193 17.74 -7.97 0.79
CA ALA A 193 18.04 -9.11 -0.06
C ALA A 193 18.98 -10.02 0.76
N ALA A 194 18.68 -11.32 0.79
CA ALA A 194 19.69 -12.26 1.25
C ALA A 194 20.99 -11.97 0.47
N PRO A 195 22.17 -11.98 1.11
CA PRO A 195 23.40 -11.90 0.36
C PRO A 195 23.35 -13.01 -0.68
N ASP A 196 23.59 -12.62 -1.95
CA ASP A 196 23.73 -13.60 -3.03
C ASP A 196 24.82 -14.56 -2.61
N GLU A 197 24.51 -15.86 -2.54
CA GLU A 197 25.47 -16.92 -2.14
C GLU A 197 26.49 -17.21 -3.26
N ASP A 198 26.80 -16.22 -4.11
CA ASP A 198 27.74 -16.30 -5.23
C ASP A 198 28.95 -15.38 -5.01
N ASP A 199 29.72 -15.61 -3.91
CA ASP A 199 31.11 -15.12 -3.79
C ASP A 199 31.99 -16.17 -3.10
#